data_3bf04160d20a425e954f8a81b53237ae
#
_entry.id   3bf04160d20a425e954f8a81b53237ae
#
_cell.length_a   1.000
_cell.length_b   1.000
_cell.length_c   1.000
_cell.angle_alpha   90.00
_cell.angle_beta   90.00
_cell.angle_gamma   90.00
#
_symmetry.space_group_name_H-M   'P 1'
#
loop_
_entity.id
_entity.type
_entity.pdbx_description
1 polymer ?
#
loop_
_entity_poly.entity_id
_entity_poly.type
_entity_poly.pdbx_seq_one_letter_code
_entity_poly.pdbx_strand_id
1 'polypeptide(L)'
;NNNNNNNNNNNNNNNNNYYNSTKFKGIEVSIGQEMYFDAQRITQPTENLHQIAMQINLFLNKNIYIAGHTSFADFGNAGAYAEGIVGIGYQTKPLLNNKIEIFTQFLAGAAGGGNISTGQGLILKPSLGFNYKLNNKLSFKTSVGKVKASGGSLNSTSINFGLNYRISFLTAN
;
A
#
# COMPACT_ATOMS: atom_id res chain seq x y z
N ASN A 1 -6.88 -47.54 -47.31
CA ASN A 1 -6.92 -46.61 -47.28
C ASN A 1 -7.20 -45.76 -46.29
N ASN A 2 -6.81 -45.08 -45.66
CA ASN A 2 -6.99 -44.20 -44.99
C ASN A 2 -6.64 -43.73 -43.97
N ASN A 3 -6.22 -42.99 -43.61
CA ASN A 3 -6.21 -42.28 -42.78
C ASN A 3 -5.90 -41.32 -42.33
N ASN A 4 -5.86 -40.74 -41.61
CA ASN A 4 -5.70 -39.86 -40.99
C ASN A 4 -5.85 -39.26 -40.06
N ASN A 5 -5.46 -38.71 -39.48
CA ASN A 5 -5.41 -37.82 -38.93
C ASN A 5 -5.42 -37.36 -37.89
N ASN A 6 -5.05 -36.74 -37.40
CA ASN A 6 -5.23 -36.09 -36.48
C ASN A 6 -4.43 -35.63 -35.67
N ASN A 7 -4.15 -34.73 -35.51
CA ASN A 7 -3.58 -34.25 -34.59
C ASN A 7 -3.48 -32.93 -34.57
N ASN A 8 -3.96 -32.29 -33.84
CA ASN A 8 -3.72 -31.07 -33.64
C ASN A 8 -4.50 -30.47 -32.73
N ASN A 9 -4.31 -30.58 -31.53
CA ASN A 9 -5.04 -29.88 -30.63
C ASN A 9 -4.38 -29.72 -29.37
N ASN A 10 -3.11 -29.67 -29.26
CA ASN A 10 -2.51 -29.57 -27.98
C ASN A 10 -1.78 -28.30 -27.71
N ASN A 11 -1.96 -27.26 -28.49
CA ASN A 11 -1.19 -26.09 -28.27
C ASN A 11 -1.92 -24.93 -27.60
N ASN A 12 -3.20 -25.15 -27.30
CA ASN A 12 -3.92 -24.01 -26.72
C ASN A 12 -4.03 -24.05 -25.22
N ASN A 13 -3.60 -25.12 -24.60
CA ASN A 13 -3.76 -25.20 -23.18
C ASN A 13 -2.63 -24.57 -22.38
N ASN A 14 -1.49 -24.34 -23.02
CA ASN A 14 -0.38 -23.80 -22.28
C ASN A 14 -0.46 -22.28 -22.10
N ASN A 15 -1.18 -21.62 -22.96
CA ASN A 15 -1.28 -20.18 -22.83
C ASN A 15 -2.25 -19.76 -21.75
N ASN A 16 -3.24 -20.58 -21.49
CA ASN A 16 -4.21 -20.21 -20.45
C ASN A 16 -3.63 -20.35 -19.05
N ASN A 17 -2.72 -21.27 -18.87
CA ASN A 17 -2.10 -21.43 -17.56
C ASN A 17 -1.12 -20.33 -17.23
N TYR A 18 -0.55 -19.73 -18.24
CA TYR A 18 0.39 -18.65 -18.00
C TYR A 18 -0.29 -17.38 -17.53
N TYR A 19 -1.48 -17.11 -18.04
CA TYR A 19 -2.22 -15.94 -17.58
C TYR A 19 -2.83 -16.11 -16.21
N ASN A 20 -3.16 -17.33 -15.85
CA ASN A 20 -3.76 -17.58 -14.55
C ASN A 20 -2.78 -17.46 -13.40
N SER A 21 -1.50 -17.65 -13.66
CA SER A 21 -0.52 -17.61 -12.59
C SER A 21 -0.15 -16.16 -12.18
N THR A 22 -0.55 -15.17 -12.99
CA THR A 22 -0.24 -13.78 -12.68
C THR A 22 -1.41 -13.01 -12.09
N LYS A 23 -2.54 -13.65 -11.86
CA LYS A 23 -3.68 -12.95 -11.27
C LYS A 23 -3.46 -12.69 -9.80
N PHE A 24 -3.84 -11.50 -9.38
CA PHE A 24 -3.79 -11.16 -7.96
C PHE A 24 -4.89 -11.89 -7.20
N LYS A 25 -4.59 -12.27 -5.97
CA LYS A 25 -5.53 -13.01 -5.13
C LYS A 25 -6.56 -12.12 -4.47
N GLY A 26 -6.37 -10.83 -4.49
CA GLY A 26 -7.33 -9.88 -3.95
C GLY A 26 -6.78 -8.48 -4.02
N ILE A 27 -7.67 -7.51 -3.81
CA ILE A 27 -7.32 -6.10 -3.76
C ILE A 27 -7.89 -5.52 -2.48
N GLU A 28 -7.10 -4.68 -1.82
CA GLU A 28 -7.58 -3.85 -0.72
C GLU A 28 -7.38 -2.39 -1.09
N VAL A 29 -8.35 -1.55 -0.76
CA VAL A 29 -8.26 -0.11 -0.98
C VAL A 29 -8.52 0.55 0.36
N SER A 30 -7.66 1.48 0.75
CA SER A 30 -7.84 2.18 2.01
C SER A 30 -7.77 3.68 1.80
N ILE A 31 -8.46 4.41 2.68
CA ILE A 31 -8.45 5.85 2.71
C ILE A 31 -8.50 6.28 4.17
N GLY A 32 -7.75 7.30 4.50
CA GLY A 32 -7.73 7.77 5.88
C GLY A 32 -6.87 8.98 6.07
N GLN A 33 -6.55 9.22 7.34
CA GLN A 33 -5.70 10.32 7.75
C GLN A 33 -4.31 9.80 8.07
N GLU A 34 -3.32 10.59 7.69
CA GLU A 34 -1.93 10.27 7.98
C GLU A 34 -1.27 11.51 8.56
N MET A 35 -0.43 11.33 9.56
CA MET A 35 0.26 12.43 10.19
C MET A 35 1.72 12.09 10.35
N TYR A 36 2.59 13.05 9.97
CA TYR A 36 4.01 12.99 10.26
C TYR A 36 4.30 13.96 11.37
N PHE A 37 4.85 13.45 12.47
CA PHE A 37 5.15 14.30 13.62
C PHE A 37 6.44 15.08 13.43
N ASP A 38 6.41 16.36 13.70
CA ASP A 38 7.58 17.24 13.65
C ASP A 38 8.31 17.13 12.33
N ALA A 39 7.58 17.26 11.23
CA ALA A 39 8.16 17.16 9.90
C ALA A 39 9.13 18.32 9.66
N GLN A 40 10.35 18.00 9.28
CA GLN A 40 11.39 18.97 9.04
C GLN A 40 11.12 19.74 7.76
N ARG A 41 11.24 21.05 7.83
CA ARG A 41 10.97 21.91 6.69
C ARG A 41 12.27 22.58 6.23
N ILE A 42 12.24 23.16 5.02
CA ILE A 42 13.44 23.72 4.44
C ILE A 42 13.82 25.03 5.11
N THR A 43 12.88 25.94 5.28
CA THR A 43 13.16 27.26 5.82
C THR A 43 12.31 27.63 7.02
N GLN A 44 11.44 26.76 7.49
CA GLN A 44 10.50 27.04 8.57
C GLN A 44 10.67 26.04 9.69
N PRO A 45 10.13 26.33 10.89
CA PRO A 45 10.19 25.37 11.98
C PRO A 45 9.46 24.07 11.66
N THR A 46 9.81 23.00 12.35
CA THR A 46 9.12 21.73 12.20
C THR A 46 7.63 21.88 12.52
N GLU A 47 6.83 21.06 11.88
CA GLU A 47 5.39 21.12 12.04
C GLU A 47 4.80 19.75 11.82
N ASN A 48 3.72 19.43 12.50
CA ASN A 48 3.00 18.20 12.24
C ASN A 48 2.32 18.30 10.88
N LEU A 49 2.61 17.34 10.00
CA LEU A 49 2.07 17.34 8.66
C LEU A 49 0.85 16.42 8.61
N HIS A 50 -0.30 17.00 8.31
CA HIS A 50 -1.56 16.27 8.23
C HIS A 50 -1.90 16.01 6.77
N GLN A 51 -2.29 14.76 6.45
CA GLN A 51 -2.50 14.35 5.08
C GLN A 51 -3.73 13.45 4.95
N ILE A 52 -4.36 13.51 3.79
CA ILE A 52 -5.28 12.47 3.36
C ILE A 52 -4.45 11.43 2.63
N ALA A 53 -4.63 10.17 3.00
CA ALA A 53 -3.85 9.06 2.44
C ALA A 53 -4.75 8.04 1.80
N MET A 54 -4.33 7.51 0.66
CA MET A 54 -5.01 6.43 -0.04
C MET A 54 -3.99 5.39 -0.40
N GLN A 55 -4.39 4.12 -0.30
CA GLN A 55 -3.48 3.02 -0.62
C GLN A 55 -4.24 1.89 -1.28
N ILE A 56 -3.60 1.27 -2.26
CA ILE A 56 -4.13 0.07 -2.90
C ILE A 56 -3.11 -1.05 -2.67
N ASN A 57 -3.60 -2.18 -2.16
CA ASN A 57 -2.78 -3.37 -1.98
C ASN A 57 -3.24 -4.44 -2.94
N LEU A 58 -2.31 -4.98 -3.72
CA LEU A 58 -2.57 -6.08 -4.65
C LEU A 58 -1.92 -7.33 -4.09
N PHE A 59 -2.72 -8.29 -3.66
CA PHE A 59 -2.21 -9.48 -2.99
C PHE A 59 -1.72 -10.50 -4.00
N LEU A 60 -0.46 -10.88 -3.88
CA LEU A 60 0.15 -11.92 -4.71
C LEU A 60 -0.19 -13.30 -4.19
N ASN A 61 -0.41 -13.41 -2.89
CA ASN A 61 -0.88 -14.64 -2.25
C ASN A 61 -1.67 -14.21 -1.02
N LYS A 62 -1.90 -15.12 -0.08
CA LYS A 62 -2.71 -14.81 1.10
C LYS A 62 -2.07 -13.80 2.03
N ASN A 63 -0.76 -13.60 1.92
CA ASN A 63 -0.01 -12.83 2.89
C ASN A 63 0.78 -11.67 2.29
N ILE A 64 1.29 -11.80 1.06
CA ILE A 64 2.20 -10.83 0.48
C ILE A 64 1.46 -9.97 -0.53
N TYR A 65 1.67 -8.66 -0.44
CA TYR A 65 1.03 -7.73 -1.35
C TYR A 65 2.03 -6.69 -1.87
N ILE A 66 1.70 -6.15 -3.04
CA ILE A 66 2.36 -4.98 -3.59
C ILE A 66 1.45 -3.80 -3.29
N ALA A 67 2.01 -2.69 -2.83
CA ALA A 67 1.22 -1.53 -2.43
C ALA A 67 1.58 -0.31 -3.26
N GLY A 68 0.56 0.46 -3.61
CA GLY A 68 0.71 1.80 -4.13
C GLY A 68 0.02 2.76 -3.18
N HIS A 69 0.71 3.81 -2.77
CA HIS A 69 0.24 4.72 -1.74
C HIS A 69 0.42 6.15 -2.19
N THR A 70 -0.59 6.97 -1.97
CA THR A 70 -0.48 8.39 -2.23
C THR A 70 -1.07 9.14 -1.05
N SER A 71 -0.47 10.26 -0.72
CA SER A 71 -1.02 11.16 0.29
C SER A 71 -0.70 12.59 -0.06
N PHE A 72 -1.53 13.49 0.44
CA PHE A 72 -1.34 14.91 0.21
C PHE A 72 -1.85 15.67 1.40
N ALA A 73 -1.20 16.82 1.68
CA ALA A 73 -1.55 17.63 2.82
C ALA A 73 -2.96 18.19 2.66
N ASP A 74 -3.79 18.01 3.69
CA ASP A 74 -5.17 18.47 3.65
C ASP A 74 -5.38 19.72 4.49
N PHE A 75 -4.56 19.98 5.49
CA PHE A 75 -4.62 21.22 6.25
C PHE A 75 -3.27 21.48 6.93
N GLY A 76 -3.09 22.70 7.40
CA GLY A 76 -1.85 23.13 7.98
C GLY A 76 -1.03 23.98 7.02
N ASN A 77 0.18 24.30 7.40
CA ASN A 77 1.02 25.22 6.62
C ASN A 77 1.79 24.53 5.49
N ALA A 78 1.71 23.22 5.40
CA ALA A 78 2.39 22.45 4.37
C ALA A 78 1.44 21.98 3.27
N GLY A 79 0.49 22.81 2.89
CA GLY A 79 -0.61 22.43 2.01
C GLY A 79 -0.24 22.00 0.60
N ALA A 80 0.99 22.23 0.17
CA ALA A 80 1.42 21.78 -1.15
C ALA A 80 2.20 20.46 -1.12
N TYR A 81 2.32 19.81 0.04
CA TYR A 81 3.04 18.55 0.13
C TYR A 81 2.23 17.42 -0.47
N ALA A 82 2.89 16.56 -1.22
CA ALA A 82 2.29 15.36 -1.78
C ALA A 82 3.34 14.28 -1.94
N GLU A 83 2.91 13.02 -1.88
CA GLU A 83 3.81 11.89 -2.09
C GLU A 83 3.12 10.80 -2.89
N GLY A 84 3.93 10.06 -3.65
CA GLY A 84 3.49 8.84 -4.33
C GLY A 84 4.56 7.80 -4.15
N ILE A 85 4.24 6.69 -3.49
CA ILE A 85 5.22 5.68 -3.13
C ILE A 85 4.66 4.29 -3.42
N VAL A 86 5.55 3.34 -3.61
CA VAL A 86 5.19 1.95 -3.90
C VAL A 86 6.07 1.04 -3.07
N GLY A 87 5.63 -0.19 -2.88
CA GLY A 87 6.43 -1.13 -2.13
C GLY A 87 5.76 -2.46 -1.93
N ILE A 88 6.19 -3.15 -0.89
CA ILE A 88 5.77 -4.51 -0.62
C ILE A 88 5.39 -4.63 0.84
N GLY A 89 4.44 -5.50 1.12
CA GLY A 89 4.00 -5.73 2.48
C GLY A 89 3.66 -7.18 2.75
N TYR A 90 3.54 -7.49 4.02
CA TYR A 90 3.16 -8.79 4.51
C TYR A 90 2.03 -8.61 5.51
N GLN A 91 0.99 -9.43 5.36
CA GLN A 91 -0.18 -9.38 6.24
C GLN A 91 -0.46 -10.78 6.76
N THR A 92 -0.68 -10.90 8.07
CA THR A 92 -0.97 -12.19 8.68
C THR A 92 -2.38 -12.64 8.36
N LYS A 93 -2.65 -13.91 8.63
CA LYS A 93 -4.01 -14.40 8.66
C LYS A 93 -4.77 -13.71 9.79
N PRO A 94 -6.11 -13.67 9.71
CA PRO A 94 -6.88 -13.08 10.80
C PRO A 94 -6.62 -13.79 12.12
N LEU A 95 -6.41 -12.98 13.16
CA LEU A 95 -6.15 -13.44 14.51
C LEU A 95 -7.30 -13.01 15.42
N LEU A 96 -7.32 -13.52 16.63
CA LEU A 96 -8.29 -13.12 17.65
C LEU A 96 -9.72 -13.18 17.13
N ASN A 97 -10.20 -14.40 16.88
CA ASN A 97 -11.55 -14.65 16.38
C ASN A 97 -11.78 -14.07 14.98
N ASN A 98 -10.73 -14.10 14.15
CA ASN A 98 -10.79 -13.62 12.78
C ASN A 98 -11.06 -12.13 12.67
N LYS A 99 -10.68 -11.35 13.66
CA LYS A 99 -10.98 -9.92 13.64
C LYS A 99 -9.78 -9.04 13.42
N ILE A 100 -8.57 -9.50 13.69
CA ILE A 100 -7.38 -8.65 13.61
C ILE A 100 -6.39 -9.26 12.64
N GLU A 101 -5.91 -8.45 11.69
CA GLU A 101 -4.83 -8.82 10.78
C GLU A 101 -3.68 -7.86 11.01
N ILE A 102 -2.49 -8.38 11.23
CA ILE A 102 -1.29 -7.55 11.45
C ILE A 102 -0.53 -7.46 10.15
N PHE A 103 -0.05 -6.26 9.81
CA PHE A 103 0.74 -6.09 8.60
C PHE A 103 1.99 -5.28 8.86
N THR A 104 2.99 -5.52 8.03
CA THR A 104 4.19 -4.71 7.97
C THR A 104 4.48 -4.43 6.50
N GLN A 105 4.99 -3.25 6.20
CA GLN A 105 5.24 -2.88 4.82
C GLN A 105 6.41 -1.92 4.71
N PHE A 106 7.04 -1.91 3.56
CA PHE A 106 8.11 -0.98 3.23
C PHE A 106 7.77 -0.33 1.90
N LEU A 107 7.60 0.98 1.92
CA LEU A 107 7.27 1.75 0.75
C LEU A 107 8.36 2.78 0.48
N ALA A 108 8.52 3.15 -0.78
CA ALA A 108 9.50 4.14 -1.18
C ALA A 108 9.01 4.83 -2.44
N GLY A 109 9.39 6.06 -2.64
CA GLY A 109 9.01 6.78 -3.84
C GLY A 109 9.28 8.25 -3.74
N ALA A 110 8.43 9.04 -4.38
CA ALA A 110 8.66 10.46 -4.58
C ALA A 110 7.75 11.30 -3.69
N ALA A 111 8.29 12.39 -3.21
CA ALA A 111 7.55 13.33 -2.38
C ALA A 111 8.12 14.73 -2.53
N GLY A 112 7.30 15.73 -2.25
CA GLY A 112 7.77 17.11 -2.28
C GLY A 112 6.67 18.11 -2.04
N GLY A 113 7.06 19.37 -1.90
CA GLY A 113 6.14 20.48 -1.70
C GLY A 113 5.99 20.87 -0.25
N GLY A 114 5.23 21.94 0.00
CA GLY A 114 4.88 22.39 1.34
C GLY A 114 6.07 22.81 2.19
N ASN A 115 7.20 23.15 1.56
CA ASN A 115 8.42 23.52 2.30
C ASN A 115 8.94 22.37 3.19
N ILE A 116 8.58 21.14 2.87
CA ILE A 116 9.09 19.97 3.59
C ILE A 116 10.45 19.59 3.01
N SER A 117 11.41 19.27 3.89
CA SER A 117 12.78 18.99 3.47
C SER A 117 12.92 17.57 2.98
N THR A 118 12.54 17.35 1.73
CA THR A 118 12.62 16.02 1.11
C THR A 118 13.84 15.85 0.21
N GLY A 119 14.72 16.83 0.16
CA GLY A 119 15.92 16.74 -0.66
C GLY A 119 15.58 16.59 -2.13
N GLN A 120 16.02 15.49 -2.72
CA GLN A 120 15.73 15.23 -4.13
C GLN A 120 14.38 14.58 -4.35
N GLY A 121 13.60 14.44 -3.28
CA GLY A 121 12.26 13.92 -3.39
C GLY A 121 12.08 12.45 -3.10
N LEU A 122 13.14 11.72 -2.81
CA LEU A 122 13.02 10.28 -2.50
C LEU A 122 12.73 10.09 -1.03
N ILE A 123 11.66 9.38 -0.69
CA ILE A 123 11.36 9.04 0.69
C ILE A 123 11.24 7.53 0.87
N LEU A 124 11.56 7.09 2.08
CA LEU A 124 11.45 5.70 2.52
C LEU A 124 10.48 5.67 3.68
N LYS A 125 9.60 4.67 3.69
CA LYS A 125 8.51 4.67 4.67
C LYS A 125 8.18 3.24 5.11
N PRO A 126 8.91 2.70 6.09
CA PRO A 126 8.54 1.42 6.71
C PRO A 126 7.43 1.65 7.72
N SER A 127 6.51 0.70 7.83
CA SER A 127 5.44 0.81 8.81
C SER A 127 4.95 -0.56 9.26
N LEU A 128 4.26 -0.54 10.40
CA LEU A 128 3.68 -1.71 11.04
C LEU A 128 2.30 -1.32 11.54
N GLY A 129 1.32 -2.17 11.31
CA GLY A 129 -0.02 -1.84 11.75
C GLY A 129 -0.94 -3.03 11.81
N PHE A 130 -2.22 -2.74 11.97
CA PHE A 130 -3.21 -3.79 11.98
C PHE A 130 -4.52 -3.29 11.36
N ASN A 131 -5.31 -4.26 10.91
CA ASN A 131 -6.68 -4.04 10.47
C ASN A 131 -7.62 -4.72 11.44
N TYR A 132 -8.62 -3.98 11.93
CA TYR A 132 -9.68 -4.54 12.73
C TYR A 132 -10.90 -4.74 11.83
N LYS A 133 -11.31 -5.97 11.65
CA LYS A 133 -12.38 -6.29 10.71
C LYS A 133 -13.73 -5.93 11.30
N LEU A 134 -14.44 -5.04 10.63
CA LEU A 134 -15.80 -4.67 11.00
C LEU A 134 -16.80 -5.65 10.37
N ASN A 135 -16.48 -6.13 9.18
CA ASN A 135 -17.24 -7.20 8.53
C ASN A 135 -16.32 -7.87 7.51
N ASN A 136 -16.86 -8.66 6.62
CA ASN A 136 -16.03 -9.43 5.68
C ASN A 136 -15.29 -8.56 4.67
N LYS A 137 -15.72 -7.34 4.47
CA LYS A 137 -15.13 -6.48 3.45
C LYS A 137 -14.54 -5.20 4.02
N LEU A 138 -15.03 -4.73 5.13
CA LEU A 138 -14.62 -3.43 5.68
C LEU A 138 -13.85 -3.62 6.97
N SER A 139 -12.75 -2.92 7.11
CA SER A 139 -11.90 -2.95 8.30
C SER A 139 -11.49 -1.55 8.69
N PHE A 140 -11.26 -1.35 9.98
CA PHE A 140 -10.57 -0.17 10.47
C PHE A 140 -9.07 -0.47 10.43
N LYS A 141 -8.29 0.47 9.85
CA LYS A 141 -6.86 0.28 9.67
C LYS A 141 -6.10 1.33 10.44
N THR A 142 -5.06 0.91 11.14
CA THR A 142 -4.17 1.85 11.80
C THR A 142 -2.73 1.33 11.69
N SER A 143 -1.78 2.24 11.60
CA SER A 143 -0.38 1.87 11.51
C SER A 143 0.51 2.97 12.06
N VAL A 144 1.73 2.59 12.42
CA VAL A 144 2.76 3.50 12.86
C VAL A 144 4.04 3.12 12.13
N GLY A 145 4.85 4.11 11.81
CA GLY A 145 6.08 3.86 11.11
C GLY A 145 6.97 5.08 11.10
N LYS A 146 7.89 5.08 10.16
CA LYS A 146 8.82 6.19 9.97
C LYS A 146 8.76 6.63 8.53
N VAL A 147 9.00 7.91 8.31
CA VAL A 147 9.21 8.45 6.98
C VAL A 147 10.53 9.18 7.00
N LYS A 148 11.38 8.89 6.02
CA LYS A 148 12.70 9.49 5.94
C LYS A 148 12.99 9.89 4.51
N ALA A 149 13.43 11.13 4.31
CA ALA A 149 13.84 11.60 3.00
C ALA A 149 15.32 11.31 2.79
N SER A 150 15.61 10.60 1.71
CA SER A 150 16.99 10.35 1.32
C SER A 150 17.57 11.66 0.77
N GLY A 151 18.59 12.18 1.39
CA GLY A 151 19.18 13.44 0.96
C GLY A 151 18.48 14.69 1.48
N GLY A 152 17.40 14.54 2.23
CA GLY A 152 16.72 15.65 2.87
C GLY A 152 16.76 15.51 4.38
N SER A 153 16.14 16.45 5.08
CA SER A 153 16.12 16.43 6.53
C SER A 153 14.90 15.75 7.12
N LEU A 154 13.90 15.47 6.31
CA LEU A 154 12.67 14.87 6.80
C LEU A 154 12.95 13.50 7.42
N ASN A 155 12.58 13.35 8.68
CA ASN A 155 12.72 12.11 9.42
C ASN A 155 11.71 12.17 10.55
N SER A 156 10.57 11.55 10.34
CA SER A 156 9.43 11.72 11.25
C SER A 156 8.80 10.40 11.57
N THR A 157 8.11 10.35 12.70
CA THR A 157 7.21 9.24 13.01
C THR A 157 5.91 9.47 12.25
N SER A 158 5.40 8.41 11.63
CA SER A 158 4.19 8.44 10.83
C SER A 158 3.11 7.64 11.53
N ILE A 159 1.91 8.20 11.62
CA ILE A 159 0.73 7.50 12.10
C ILE A 159 -0.33 7.59 11.03
N ASN A 160 -1.01 6.47 10.78
CA ASN A 160 -2.07 6.40 9.79
C ASN A 160 -3.27 5.70 10.40
N PHE A 161 -4.46 6.21 10.16
CA PHE A 161 -5.69 5.53 10.53
C PHE A 161 -6.78 5.84 9.51
N GLY A 162 -7.62 4.85 9.25
CA GLY A 162 -8.67 5.01 8.26
C GLY A 162 -9.45 3.73 8.06
N LEU A 163 -10.05 3.62 6.91
CA LEU A 163 -10.88 2.48 6.54
C LEU A 163 -10.22 1.72 5.39
N ASN A 164 -10.34 0.41 5.45
CA ASN A 164 -9.80 -0.49 4.45
C ASN A 164 -10.94 -1.35 3.92
N TYR A 165 -11.09 -1.36 2.60
CA TYR A 165 -12.14 -2.13 1.93
C TYR A 165 -11.48 -3.23 1.09
N ARG A 166 -11.94 -4.46 1.27
CA ARG A 166 -11.38 -5.61 0.57
C ARG A 166 -12.28 -6.00 -0.60
N ILE A 167 -11.70 -6.07 -1.76
CA ILE A 167 -12.35 -6.59 -2.95
C ILE A 167 -11.69 -7.92 -3.28
N SER A 168 -12.42 -9.00 -3.22
CA SER A 168 -11.87 -10.32 -3.49
C SER A 168 -12.26 -10.79 -4.86
N PHE A 169 -11.22 -11.15 -5.63
CA PHE A 169 -11.51 -11.62 -6.88
C PHE A 169 -11.74 -13.01 -6.94
N LEU A 170 -11.61 -13.73 -6.06
CA LEU A 170 -11.57 -14.90 -6.17
C LEU A 170 -12.06 -15.80 -5.79
N THR A 171 -12.51 -15.71 -5.49
CA THR A 171 -13.18 -16.56 -5.05
C THR A 171 -13.19 -17.70 -5.69
N ALA A 172 -13.02 -17.73 -6.60
CA ALA A 172 -13.05 -18.78 -7.16
C ALA A 172 -12.23 -19.70 -6.84
N ASN A 173 -12.08 -19.95 -6.38
CA ASN A 173 -11.46 -20.92 -6.18
C ASN A 173 -10.89 -21.43 -6.27
#